data_7ea34bced0804b9ce3cad891a528c205
#
_entry.id   7ea34bced0804b9ce3cad891a528c205
#
_cell.length_a   1.000
_cell.length_b   1.000
_cell.length_c   1.000
_cell.angle_alpha   90.00
_cell.angle_beta   90.00
_cell.angle_gamma   90.00
#
_symmetry.space_group_name_H-M   'P 1'
#
loop_
_entity.id
_entity.type
_entity.pdbx_description
1 polymer ?
#
loop_
_entity_poly.entity_id
_entity_poly.type
_entity_poly.pdbx_seq_one_letter_code
_entity_poly.pdbx_strand_id
1 'polypeptide(L)'
;MPVKFALALGAAMVLAAPTAIGSNPTEVGLAAICSAESAISAGVTAKPVILPGVGTSTFTADTKNPEAQAWFSYGMQAYHAFLHAETKQALAKAAALDPDCALCAWGEALSLGATLNTQATPQETATALAIADRAAKLVKPGDERAAALIAALQLRYRATAPPEGREQAFGRAMDVIARRYPTDDAVANITAHALVIPARQDDFSGVPRAMEILEAVLARQPDDTAAIHYYIHASEFAGHAPLALPYAQRLAGLAPGAGHLVHMGTHTLMRVGLYEDVALENAEALKVDAQTGVSVVTNPTGPRYYLHNYLFGLGGAMMAGDRGLALKYADHAALGFPKATNMDRGTTAQARSLVALGRFAPDRALAMAEAPTDLRILKIYRHYARGEAYAAKGDGAAVSREAEAITALGAEAAKASETGNVQVAEIAGGVLSGRAAMLAGQPNQAAMLFAKAAIAQEKAFPVPKNFDPPPWWYPVRRSLAAAQLKAGRYAEAERAAHASLAEWPQDALALRILAQAEAAQGRPGAARDHQAEAKRRWRGDLAAVPVDLS
;
A
#
# COMPACT_ATOMS: atom_id res chain seq x y z
N MET A 1 -54.40 28.53 -56.83
CA MET A 1 -53.93 27.20 -56.48
C MET A 1 -52.99 27.37 -55.30
N PRO A 2 -53.34 26.92 -54.10
CA PRO A 2 -52.52 27.11 -52.92
C PRO A 2 -51.63 25.88 -52.66
N VAL A 3 -50.36 26.16 -52.39
CA VAL A 3 -49.35 25.19 -51.96
C VAL A 3 -49.50 24.99 -50.43
N LYS A 4 -49.71 23.77 -50.02
CA LYS A 4 -49.77 23.39 -48.59
C LYS A 4 -48.36 23.19 -48.03
N PHE A 5 -48.01 23.97 -47.01
CA PHE A 5 -46.88 23.69 -46.15
C PHE A 5 -47.29 22.68 -45.07
N ALA A 6 -46.56 21.55 -44.98
CA ALA A 6 -46.68 20.59 -43.89
C ALA A 6 -45.63 20.93 -42.81
N LEU A 7 -46.11 21.27 -41.60
CA LEU A 7 -45.26 21.35 -40.40
C LEU A 7 -45.01 19.94 -39.88
N ALA A 8 -43.72 19.55 -39.79
CA ALA A 8 -43.29 18.38 -39.04
C ALA A 8 -43.03 18.80 -37.59
N LEU A 9 -43.84 18.33 -36.65
CA LEU A 9 -43.52 18.42 -35.23
C LEU A 9 -42.43 17.39 -34.90
N GLY A 10 -41.23 17.87 -34.56
CA GLY A 10 -40.18 17.10 -33.93
C GLY A 10 -40.48 16.93 -32.43
N ALA A 11 -40.82 15.72 -32.02
CA ALA A 11 -40.89 15.37 -30.61
C ALA A 11 -39.48 15.28 -30.03
N ALA A 12 -39.10 16.24 -29.19
CA ALA A 12 -37.89 16.16 -28.37
C ALA A 12 -38.13 15.14 -27.27
N MET A 13 -37.53 13.95 -27.38
CA MET A 13 -37.37 13.02 -26.27
C MET A 13 -36.41 13.62 -25.25
N VAL A 14 -36.92 14.12 -24.15
CA VAL A 14 -36.15 14.42 -22.95
C VAL A 14 -35.79 13.07 -22.33
N LEU A 15 -34.57 12.62 -22.54
CA LEU A 15 -33.98 11.55 -21.77
C LEU A 15 -33.78 12.06 -20.34
N ALA A 16 -34.67 11.64 -19.43
CA ALA A 16 -34.49 11.81 -18.00
C ALA A 16 -33.20 11.10 -17.61
N ALA A 17 -32.24 11.86 -17.09
CA ALA A 17 -31.06 11.29 -16.45
C ALA A 17 -31.52 10.40 -15.27
N PRO A 18 -30.95 9.19 -15.10
CA PRO A 18 -31.26 8.38 -13.95
C PRO A 18 -30.85 9.13 -12.69
N THR A 19 -31.77 9.33 -11.77
CA THR A 19 -31.53 9.83 -10.42
C THR A 19 -30.47 8.94 -9.78
N ALA A 20 -29.34 9.51 -9.38
CA ALA A 20 -28.27 8.82 -8.67
C ALA A 20 -28.84 8.21 -7.37
N ILE A 21 -29.09 6.92 -7.40
CA ILE A 21 -29.28 6.10 -6.20
C ILE A 21 -27.95 6.19 -5.46
N GLY A 22 -27.96 6.56 -4.19
CA GLY A 22 -26.76 6.81 -3.39
C GLY A 22 -25.70 5.72 -3.58
N SER A 23 -24.70 6.05 -4.38
CA SER A 23 -23.58 5.14 -4.63
C SER A 23 -22.72 5.07 -3.37
N ASN A 24 -22.46 3.86 -2.91
CA ASN A 24 -21.49 3.59 -1.85
C ASN A 24 -20.16 4.32 -2.21
N PRO A 25 -19.52 5.07 -1.29
CA PRO A 25 -18.25 5.77 -1.56
C PRO A 25 -17.21 4.91 -2.24
N THR A 26 -17.17 3.61 -1.95
CA THR A 26 -16.29 2.62 -2.57
C THR A 26 -16.56 2.44 -4.07
N GLU A 27 -17.83 2.47 -4.50
CA GLU A 27 -18.19 2.36 -5.92
C GLU A 27 -17.72 3.56 -6.73
N VAL A 28 -17.86 4.75 -6.16
CA VAL A 28 -17.40 5.99 -6.79
C VAL A 28 -15.88 5.98 -6.95
N GLY A 29 -15.13 5.52 -5.93
CA GLY A 29 -13.68 5.42 -6.00
C GLY A 29 -13.21 4.52 -7.13
N LEU A 30 -13.72 3.28 -7.18
CA LEU A 30 -13.32 2.30 -8.19
C LEU A 30 -13.78 2.66 -9.61
N ALA A 31 -14.95 3.28 -9.78
CA ALA A 31 -15.41 3.77 -11.08
C ALA A 31 -14.59 4.97 -11.58
N ALA A 32 -14.18 5.88 -10.69
CA ALA A 32 -13.36 7.04 -11.03
C ALA A 32 -11.97 6.64 -11.54
N ILE A 33 -11.42 5.51 -11.06
CA ILE A 33 -10.14 4.96 -11.53
C ILE A 33 -10.22 4.57 -13.01
N CYS A 34 -11.27 3.87 -13.42
CA CYS A 34 -11.45 3.48 -14.82
C CYS A 34 -11.57 4.69 -15.77
N SER A 35 -12.20 5.78 -15.33
CA SER A 35 -12.30 7.01 -16.12
C SER A 35 -10.98 7.80 -16.21
N ALA A 36 -10.17 7.75 -15.14
CA ALA A 36 -8.85 8.39 -15.13
C ALA A 36 -7.85 7.70 -16.07
N GLU A 37 -7.87 6.36 -16.15
CA GLU A 37 -7.03 5.61 -17.11
C GLU A 37 -7.36 5.95 -18.56
N SER A 38 -8.62 6.21 -18.88
CA SER A 38 -9.03 6.68 -20.20
C SER A 38 -8.48 8.07 -20.53
N ALA A 39 -8.31 8.93 -19.53
CA ALA A 39 -7.72 10.27 -19.71
C ALA A 39 -6.19 10.24 -19.90
N ILE A 40 -5.48 9.26 -19.30
CA ILE A 40 -4.03 9.09 -19.47
C ILE A 40 -3.68 8.75 -20.92
N SER A 41 -4.47 7.91 -21.56
CA SER A 41 -4.25 7.52 -22.95
C SER A 41 -4.37 8.70 -23.95
N ALA A 42 -4.93 9.82 -23.50
CA ALA A 42 -5.13 11.04 -24.31
C ALA A 42 -3.96 12.06 -24.27
N GLY A 43 -2.88 11.79 -23.51
CA GLY A 43 -1.67 12.64 -23.53
C GLY A 43 -1.84 14.06 -22.97
N VAL A 44 -2.76 14.26 -22.03
CA VAL A 44 -3.03 15.60 -21.45
C VAL A 44 -1.89 15.99 -20.49
N THR A 45 -1.03 16.89 -20.92
CA THR A 45 -0.12 17.62 -20.01
C THR A 45 -0.91 18.70 -19.27
N ALA A 46 -1.38 18.38 -18.07
CA ALA A 46 -2.04 19.38 -17.22
C ALA A 46 -1.03 20.47 -16.80
N LYS A 47 -1.46 21.76 -16.86
CA LYS A 47 -0.68 22.85 -16.27
C LYS A 47 -0.54 22.61 -14.76
N PRO A 48 0.63 22.91 -14.16
CA PRO A 48 0.79 22.79 -12.71
C PRO A 48 -0.27 23.65 -11.99
N VAL A 49 -0.93 23.05 -11.00
CA VAL A 49 -1.92 23.71 -10.15
C VAL A 49 -1.60 23.46 -8.69
N ILE A 50 -1.93 24.39 -7.82
CA ILE A 50 -1.85 24.19 -6.37
C ILE A 50 -3.12 23.46 -5.95
N LEU A 51 -2.98 22.20 -5.53
CA LEU A 51 -4.09 21.38 -5.05
C LEU A 51 -4.35 21.67 -3.57
N PRO A 52 -5.61 21.82 -3.14
CA PRO A 52 -5.94 21.98 -1.73
C PRO A 52 -5.86 20.64 -0.99
N GLY A 53 -5.65 20.71 0.33
CA GLY A 53 -5.73 19.52 1.20
C GLY A 53 -4.58 18.52 1.04
N VAL A 54 -3.43 18.95 0.53
CA VAL A 54 -2.26 18.07 0.31
C VAL A 54 -1.45 17.86 1.59
N GLY A 55 -1.82 18.50 2.68
CA GLY A 55 -1.13 18.42 3.96
C GLY A 55 -0.59 19.76 4.43
N THR A 56 0.28 19.72 5.42
CA THR A 56 0.86 20.90 6.06
C THR A 56 2.37 20.99 5.80
N SER A 57 2.89 22.21 5.79
CA SER A 57 4.33 22.48 5.86
C SER A 57 4.54 23.88 6.44
N THR A 58 5.40 23.98 7.41
CA THR A 58 5.81 25.26 8.04
C THR A 58 7.07 25.84 7.40
N PHE A 59 7.62 25.17 6.37
CA PHE A 59 8.84 25.62 5.71
C PHE A 59 8.56 26.86 4.84
N THR A 60 9.25 27.96 5.16
CA THR A 60 9.18 29.19 4.38
C THR A 60 10.47 29.43 3.61
N ALA A 61 10.34 29.91 2.38
CA ALA A 61 11.45 30.41 1.60
C ALA A 61 11.81 31.85 2.00
N ASP A 62 13.04 32.30 1.67
CA ASP A 62 13.52 33.66 1.93
C ASP A 62 13.11 34.65 0.81
N THR A 63 11.99 34.40 0.15
CA THR A 63 11.45 35.18 -0.96
C THR A 63 10.50 36.29 -0.51
N LYS A 64 10.53 37.44 -1.21
CA LYS A 64 9.51 38.50 -1.09
C LYS A 64 8.42 38.38 -2.14
N ASN A 65 8.54 37.44 -3.08
CA ASN A 65 7.54 37.18 -4.10
C ASN A 65 6.45 36.25 -3.54
N PRO A 66 5.21 36.74 -3.33
CA PRO A 66 4.15 35.94 -2.72
C PRO A 66 3.75 34.71 -3.59
N GLU A 67 3.85 34.81 -4.93
CA GLU A 67 3.58 33.66 -5.79
C GLU A 67 4.68 32.61 -5.68
N ALA A 68 5.96 33.01 -5.61
CA ALA A 68 7.07 32.10 -5.35
C ALA A 68 6.91 31.38 -4.00
N GLN A 69 6.52 32.12 -2.94
CA GLN A 69 6.26 31.53 -1.63
C GLN A 69 5.10 30.51 -1.68
N ALA A 70 4.00 30.83 -2.39
CA ALA A 70 2.86 29.92 -2.50
C ALA A 70 3.26 28.62 -3.18
N TRP A 71 4.01 28.68 -4.30
CA TRP A 71 4.51 27.51 -5.01
C TRP A 71 5.54 26.73 -4.18
N PHE A 72 6.40 27.42 -3.44
CA PHE A 72 7.36 26.77 -2.54
C PHE A 72 6.63 26.00 -1.42
N SER A 73 5.67 26.63 -0.76
CA SER A 73 4.89 26.01 0.33
C SER A 73 4.14 24.77 -0.19
N TYR A 74 3.47 24.88 -1.33
CA TYR A 74 2.81 23.72 -1.97
C TYR A 74 3.82 22.63 -2.35
N GLY A 75 4.96 23.02 -2.92
CA GLY A 75 6.03 22.07 -3.27
C GLY A 75 6.55 21.29 -2.06
N MET A 76 6.67 21.94 -0.90
CA MET A 76 7.06 21.27 0.34
C MET A 76 5.95 20.36 0.89
N GLN A 77 4.67 20.77 0.84
CA GLN A 77 3.55 19.90 1.16
C GLN A 77 3.55 18.64 0.27
N ALA A 78 3.67 18.84 -1.04
CA ALA A 78 3.75 17.76 -2.02
C ALA A 78 4.98 16.84 -1.79
N TYR A 79 6.13 17.41 -1.38
CA TYR A 79 7.32 16.66 -1.01
C TYR A 79 7.05 15.71 0.16
N HIS A 80 6.42 16.22 1.21
CA HIS A 80 6.06 15.42 2.39
C HIS A 80 4.93 14.42 2.11
N ALA A 81 4.12 14.67 1.09
CA ALA A 81 3.08 13.75 0.62
C ALA A 81 3.56 12.74 -0.45
N PHE A 82 4.84 12.77 -0.81
CA PHE A 82 5.44 11.94 -1.87
C PHE A 82 4.78 12.10 -3.26
N LEU A 83 4.20 13.27 -3.52
CA LEU A 83 3.70 13.66 -4.83
C LEU A 83 4.88 14.16 -5.70
N HIS A 84 5.76 13.24 -6.10
CA HIS A 84 7.09 13.54 -6.62
C HIS A 84 7.09 14.44 -7.87
N ALA A 85 6.15 14.27 -8.77
CA ALA A 85 6.09 15.07 -9.99
C ALA A 85 5.60 16.49 -9.70
N GLU A 86 4.60 16.63 -8.86
CA GLU A 86 4.05 17.90 -8.39
C GLU A 86 5.11 18.67 -7.58
N THR A 87 5.85 17.97 -6.73
CA THR A 87 6.99 18.51 -5.99
C THR A 87 8.01 19.14 -6.91
N LYS A 88 8.48 18.41 -7.93
CA LYS A 88 9.47 18.90 -8.90
C LYS A 88 8.95 20.11 -9.65
N GLN A 89 7.71 20.07 -10.14
CA GLN A 89 7.11 21.17 -10.89
C GLN A 89 6.90 22.42 -10.02
N ALA A 90 6.40 22.25 -8.79
CA ALA A 90 6.12 23.36 -7.89
C ALA A 90 7.39 24.07 -7.43
N LEU A 91 8.41 23.30 -7.01
CA LEU A 91 9.66 23.87 -6.50
C LEU A 91 10.51 24.50 -7.63
N ALA A 92 10.53 23.90 -8.83
CA ALA A 92 11.13 24.53 -9.99
C ALA A 92 10.40 25.83 -10.38
N LYS A 93 9.05 25.86 -10.28
CA LYS A 93 8.30 27.09 -10.55
C LYS A 93 8.57 28.17 -9.50
N ALA A 94 8.67 27.82 -8.23
CA ALA A 94 9.05 28.76 -7.17
C ALA A 94 10.43 29.39 -7.43
N ALA A 95 11.43 28.58 -7.79
CA ALA A 95 12.77 29.04 -8.13
C ALA A 95 12.81 29.90 -9.41
N ALA A 96 11.95 29.64 -10.39
CA ALA A 96 11.83 30.44 -11.59
C ALA A 96 11.16 31.80 -11.36
N LEU A 97 10.22 31.88 -10.40
CA LEU A 97 9.53 33.12 -10.03
C LEU A 97 10.40 34.07 -9.19
N ASP A 98 11.37 33.55 -8.46
CA ASP A 98 12.36 34.32 -7.71
C ASP A 98 13.76 33.68 -7.86
N PRO A 99 14.50 34.04 -8.92
CA PRO A 99 15.82 33.48 -9.21
C PRO A 99 16.90 33.78 -8.14
N ASP A 100 16.67 34.81 -7.32
CA ASP A 100 17.60 35.23 -6.25
C ASP A 100 17.28 34.58 -4.90
N CYS A 101 16.22 33.78 -4.82
CA CYS A 101 15.81 33.05 -3.63
C CYS A 101 16.67 31.79 -3.41
N ALA A 102 17.57 31.82 -2.43
CA ALA A 102 18.46 30.69 -2.11
C ALA A 102 17.69 29.43 -1.71
N LEU A 103 16.67 29.56 -0.85
CA LEU A 103 15.85 28.42 -0.39
C LEU A 103 14.90 27.91 -1.47
N CYS A 104 14.46 28.75 -2.43
CA CYS A 104 13.70 28.26 -3.58
C CYS A 104 14.57 27.33 -4.44
N ALA A 105 15.81 27.74 -4.73
CA ALA A 105 16.78 26.90 -5.44
C ALA A 105 17.16 25.63 -4.64
N TRP A 106 17.28 25.73 -3.31
CA TRP A 106 17.49 24.59 -2.44
C TRP A 106 16.33 23.58 -2.53
N GLY A 107 15.09 24.06 -2.51
CA GLY A 107 13.89 23.21 -2.64
C GLY A 107 13.86 22.50 -4.00
N GLU A 108 14.18 23.21 -5.10
CA GLU A 108 14.32 22.61 -6.42
C GLU A 108 15.35 21.48 -6.42
N ALA A 109 16.54 21.70 -5.84
CA ALA A 109 17.58 20.69 -5.71
C ALA A 109 17.11 19.50 -4.84
N LEU A 110 16.44 19.76 -3.71
CA LEU A 110 15.91 18.72 -2.81
C LEU A 110 14.94 17.79 -3.54
N SER A 111 14.08 18.34 -4.40
CA SER A 111 13.05 17.60 -5.14
C SER A 111 13.60 16.54 -6.11
N LEU A 112 14.86 16.67 -6.54
CA LEU A 112 15.54 15.76 -7.45
C LEU A 112 16.26 14.62 -6.73
N GLY A 113 16.33 14.66 -5.40
CA GLY A 113 16.98 13.63 -4.60
C GLY A 113 16.13 12.37 -4.42
N ALA A 114 16.77 11.31 -3.91
CA ALA A 114 16.08 10.11 -3.49
C ALA A 114 15.11 10.40 -2.33
N THR A 115 14.02 9.66 -2.30
CA THR A 115 13.09 9.60 -1.17
C THR A 115 12.99 8.17 -0.67
N LEU A 116 12.19 7.94 0.36
CA LEU A 116 11.91 6.58 0.80
C LEU A 116 11.32 5.70 -0.32
N ASN A 117 10.62 6.30 -1.30
CA ASN A 117 9.92 5.58 -2.37
C ASN A 117 10.55 5.70 -3.77
N THR A 118 11.50 6.61 -3.98
CA THR A 118 12.15 6.83 -5.28
C THR A 118 13.66 6.87 -5.14
N GLN A 119 14.36 6.56 -6.24
CA GLN A 119 15.80 6.79 -6.37
C GLN A 119 16.04 7.94 -7.34
N ALA A 120 17.10 8.72 -7.09
CA ALA A 120 17.55 9.71 -8.04
C ALA A 120 18.37 9.03 -9.17
N THR A 121 18.12 9.45 -10.39
CA THR A 121 18.96 9.05 -11.54
C THR A 121 20.32 9.78 -11.49
N PRO A 122 21.35 9.28 -12.19
CA PRO A 122 22.62 10.00 -12.31
C PRO A 122 22.45 11.42 -12.89
N GLN A 123 21.52 11.60 -13.84
CA GLN A 123 21.23 12.90 -14.43
C GLN A 123 20.57 13.84 -13.42
N GLU A 124 19.59 13.37 -12.67
CA GLU A 124 18.94 14.15 -11.59
C GLU A 124 19.94 14.55 -10.52
N THR A 125 20.85 13.64 -10.12
CA THR A 125 21.90 13.91 -9.14
C THR A 125 22.84 15.03 -9.63
N ALA A 126 23.28 14.99 -10.89
CA ALA A 126 24.15 16.02 -11.46
C ALA A 126 23.43 17.38 -11.55
N THR A 127 22.18 17.39 -11.98
CA THR A 127 21.32 18.59 -12.04
C THR A 127 21.11 19.18 -10.64
N ALA A 128 20.79 18.35 -9.66
CA ALA A 128 20.60 18.76 -8.27
C ALA A 128 21.85 19.39 -7.66
N LEU A 129 23.04 18.85 -7.95
CA LEU A 129 24.31 19.45 -7.51
C LEU A 129 24.52 20.84 -8.12
N ALA A 130 24.29 20.98 -9.42
CA ALA A 130 24.44 22.28 -10.10
C ALA A 130 23.48 23.35 -9.53
N ILE A 131 22.24 22.94 -9.20
CA ILE A 131 21.26 23.82 -8.56
C ILE A 131 21.67 24.15 -7.12
N ALA A 132 22.15 23.20 -6.34
CA ALA A 132 22.65 23.43 -4.98
C ALA A 132 23.88 24.35 -4.97
N ASP A 133 24.78 24.23 -5.94
CA ASP A 133 25.93 25.12 -6.10
C ASP A 133 25.52 26.54 -6.50
N ARG A 134 24.43 26.71 -7.28
CA ARG A 134 23.80 28.00 -7.55
C ARG A 134 23.18 28.56 -6.26
N ALA A 135 22.41 27.76 -5.52
CA ALA A 135 21.78 28.17 -4.27
C ALA A 135 22.81 28.71 -3.25
N ALA A 136 23.99 28.06 -3.15
CA ALA A 136 25.06 28.49 -2.25
C ALA A 136 25.57 29.92 -2.53
N LYS A 137 25.52 30.37 -3.78
CA LYS A 137 25.94 31.72 -4.19
C LYS A 137 24.89 32.78 -3.88
N LEU A 138 23.63 32.36 -3.65
CA LEU A 138 22.50 33.24 -3.38
C LEU A 138 22.25 33.44 -1.87
N VAL A 139 22.96 32.69 -1.00
CA VAL A 139 22.83 32.83 0.45
C VAL A 139 23.22 34.21 0.90
N LYS A 140 22.34 34.87 1.65
CA LYS A 140 22.59 36.19 2.22
C LYS A 140 23.58 36.12 3.38
N PRO A 141 24.45 37.11 3.57
CA PRO A 141 25.32 37.18 4.73
C PRO A 141 24.52 37.05 6.04
N GLY A 142 24.93 36.12 6.91
CA GLY A 142 24.28 35.87 8.20
C GLY A 142 23.15 34.85 8.17
N ASP A 143 22.73 34.33 7.01
CA ASP A 143 21.74 33.24 6.93
C ASP A 143 22.42 31.87 7.07
N GLU A 144 22.85 31.57 8.30
CA GLU A 144 23.55 30.32 8.61
C GLU A 144 22.65 29.09 8.45
N ARG A 145 21.32 29.25 8.60
CA ARG A 145 20.34 28.15 8.40
C ARG A 145 20.28 27.75 6.93
N ALA A 146 20.08 28.69 6.02
CA ALA A 146 20.07 28.41 4.60
C ALA A 146 21.41 27.85 4.12
N ALA A 147 22.53 28.44 4.58
CA ALA A 147 23.88 27.95 4.25
C ALA A 147 24.08 26.47 4.66
N ALA A 148 23.66 26.09 5.86
CA ALA A 148 23.79 24.73 6.37
C ALA A 148 22.92 23.73 5.57
N LEU A 149 21.67 24.09 5.28
CA LEU A 149 20.74 23.24 4.48
C LEU A 149 21.28 23.01 3.07
N ILE A 150 21.80 24.06 2.43
CA ILE A 150 22.38 23.96 1.08
C ILE A 150 23.67 23.11 1.10
N ALA A 151 24.53 23.30 2.09
CA ALA A 151 25.75 22.50 2.25
C ALA A 151 25.44 21.00 2.45
N ALA A 152 24.37 20.66 3.16
CA ALA A 152 23.92 19.29 3.31
C ALA A 152 23.49 18.66 1.97
N LEU A 153 22.79 19.39 1.09
CA LEU A 153 22.47 18.93 -0.26
C LEU A 153 23.70 18.81 -1.16
N GLN A 154 24.63 19.76 -1.09
CA GLN A 154 25.89 19.65 -1.83
C GLN A 154 26.66 18.39 -1.42
N LEU A 155 26.70 18.07 -0.13
CA LEU A 155 27.30 16.83 0.37
C LEU A 155 26.60 15.58 -0.20
N ARG A 156 25.27 15.59 -0.21
CA ARG A 156 24.45 14.50 -0.76
C ARG A 156 24.76 14.18 -2.21
N TYR A 157 24.95 15.21 -3.04
CA TYR A 157 25.06 15.06 -4.50
C TYR A 157 26.49 14.99 -5.02
N ARG A 158 27.53 15.33 -4.23
CA ARG A 158 28.93 15.24 -4.66
C ARG A 158 29.38 13.78 -4.84
N ALA A 159 30.17 13.54 -5.89
CA ALA A 159 30.57 12.21 -6.32
C ALA A 159 31.62 11.52 -5.41
N THR A 160 32.04 12.15 -4.30
CA THR A 160 33.09 11.65 -3.41
C THR A 160 32.66 10.50 -2.49
N ALA A 161 31.35 10.26 -2.35
CA ALA A 161 30.82 9.12 -1.62
C ALA A 161 30.24 8.08 -2.60
N PRO A 162 30.34 6.77 -2.31
CA PRO A 162 29.57 5.76 -3.02
C PRO A 162 28.08 6.11 -3.03
N PRO A 163 27.29 5.74 -4.05
CA PRO A 163 25.86 6.03 -4.10
C PRO A 163 25.13 5.62 -2.81
N GLU A 164 25.49 4.49 -2.23
CA GLU A 164 24.92 3.94 -0.99
C GLU A 164 25.25 4.77 0.25
N GLY A 165 26.41 5.46 0.26
CA GLY A 165 26.82 6.30 1.41
C GLY A 165 26.29 7.73 1.36
N ARG A 166 25.69 8.17 0.25
CA ARG A 166 25.22 9.56 0.07
C ARG A 166 24.04 9.88 0.97
N GLU A 167 23.07 8.98 1.07
CA GLU A 167 21.89 9.19 1.89
C GLU A 167 22.23 9.17 3.38
N GLN A 168 23.14 8.29 3.82
CA GLN A 168 23.65 8.28 5.19
C GLN A 168 24.41 9.58 5.52
N ALA A 169 25.22 10.08 4.59
CA ALA A 169 25.95 11.34 4.77
C ALA A 169 24.98 12.53 4.87
N PHE A 170 23.96 12.56 4.02
CA PHE A 170 22.91 13.57 4.06
C PHE A 170 22.13 13.51 5.38
N GLY A 171 21.69 12.33 5.82
CA GLY A 171 20.96 12.14 7.07
C GLY A 171 21.78 12.64 8.28
N ARG A 172 23.07 12.32 8.34
CA ARG A 172 23.98 12.83 9.40
C ARG A 172 24.14 14.35 9.36
N ALA A 173 24.30 14.94 8.17
CA ALA A 173 24.41 16.38 8.02
C ALA A 173 23.12 17.09 8.48
N MET A 174 21.98 16.55 8.12
CA MET A 174 20.67 17.07 8.55
C MET A 174 20.47 16.92 10.06
N ASP A 175 20.90 15.83 10.72
CA ASP A 175 20.81 15.67 12.17
C ASP A 175 21.65 16.71 12.93
N VAL A 176 22.82 17.10 12.40
CA VAL A 176 23.62 18.21 12.95
C VAL A 176 22.84 19.52 12.88
N ILE A 177 22.13 19.77 11.79
CA ILE A 177 21.31 20.98 11.62
C ILE A 177 20.09 20.93 12.58
N ALA A 178 19.40 19.82 12.68
CA ALA A 178 18.27 19.66 13.59
C ALA A 178 18.67 19.86 15.06
N ARG A 179 19.85 19.41 15.48
CA ARG A 179 20.38 19.69 16.83
C ARG A 179 20.67 21.17 17.06
N ARG A 180 21.08 21.89 16.02
CA ARG A 180 21.32 23.35 16.10
C ARG A 180 20.02 24.16 16.14
N TYR A 181 18.97 23.65 15.52
CA TYR A 181 17.65 24.30 15.44
C TYR A 181 16.54 23.37 15.99
N PRO A 182 16.53 23.06 17.29
CA PRO A 182 15.71 21.98 17.87
C PRO A 182 14.20 22.26 17.88
N THR A 183 13.79 23.51 17.62
CA THR A 183 12.37 23.91 17.54
C THR A 183 11.92 24.22 16.11
N ASP A 184 12.78 23.99 15.11
CA ASP A 184 12.45 24.15 13.69
C ASP A 184 11.82 22.85 13.17
N ASP A 185 10.50 22.76 13.25
CA ASP A 185 9.74 21.57 12.85
C ASP A 185 9.91 21.24 11.37
N ALA A 186 10.12 22.25 10.51
CA ALA A 186 10.38 22.04 9.10
C ALA A 186 11.73 21.33 8.85
N VAL A 187 12.79 21.76 9.54
CA VAL A 187 14.09 21.08 9.50
C VAL A 187 13.99 19.69 10.12
N ALA A 188 13.25 19.54 11.22
CA ALA A 188 13.05 18.29 11.92
C ALA A 188 12.41 17.23 10.99
N ASN A 189 11.34 17.58 10.28
CA ASN A 189 10.64 16.68 9.35
C ASN A 189 11.55 16.22 8.19
N ILE A 190 12.31 17.13 7.59
CA ILE A 190 13.25 16.77 6.52
C ILE A 190 14.39 15.89 7.06
N THR A 191 14.86 16.19 8.28
CA THR A 191 15.91 15.38 8.92
C THR A 191 15.42 13.96 9.20
N ALA A 192 14.23 13.81 9.77
CA ALA A 192 13.65 12.49 10.02
C ALA A 192 13.49 11.69 8.72
N HIS A 193 12.98 12.33 7.65
CA HIS A 193 12.91 11.69 6.34
C HIS A 193 14.31 11.27 5.85
N ALA A 194 15.31 12.16 5.91
CA ALA A 194 16.67 11.86 5.47
C ALA A 194 17.30 10.68 6.23
N LEU A 195 16.99 10.53 7.52
CA LEU A 195 17.46 9.43 8.37
C LEU A 195 16.82 8.08 8.04
N VAL A 196 15.59 8.07 7.50
CA VAL A 196 14.89 6.82 7.15
C VAL A 196 15.10 6.38 5.70
N ILE A 197 15.56 7.24 4.80
CA ILE A 197 15.83 6.87 3.39
C ILE A 197 16.75 5.64 3.26
N PRO A 198 17.84 5.50 4.05
CA PRO A 198 18.72 4.32 3.98
C PRO A 198 18.04 2.99 4.29
N ALA A 199 16.89 2.97 4.97
CA ALA A 199 16.13 1.75 5.25
C ALA A 199 15.70 1.00 3.96
N ARG A 200 15.65 1.66 2.81
CA ARG A 200 15.45 1.02 1.49
C ARG A 200 16.56 0.02 1.12
N GLN A 201 17.71 0.14 1.73
CA GLN A 201 18.89 -0.71 1.54
C GLN A 201 19.18 -1.51 2.81
N ASP A 202 18.14 -1.79 3.59
CA ASP A 202 18.21 -2.52 4.87
C ASP A 202 19.08 -1.84 5.95
N ASP A 203 19.38 -0.54 5.81
CA ASP A 203 20.06 0.24 6.84
C ASP A 203 19.04 1.01 7.71
N PHE A 204 18.66 0.41 8.82
CA PHE A 204 17.71 0.97 9.79
C PHE A 204 18.38 1.78 10.90
N SER A 205 19.67 2.05 10.81
CA SER A 205 20.44 2.73 11.87
C SER A 205 19.92 4.13 12.22
N GLY A 206 19.35 4.85 11.25
CA GLY A 206 18.76 6.17 11.44
C GLY A 206 17.35 6.18 12.04
N VAL A 207 16.66 5.04 12.05
CA VAL A 207 15.25 4.95 12.44
C VAL A 207 15.00 5.38 13.90
N PRO A 208 15.77 4.94 14.91
CA PRO A 208 15.53 5.38 16.29
C PRO A 208 15.64 6.90 16.44
N ARG A 209 16.63 7.51 15.81
CA ARG A 209 16.81 8.97 15.85
C ARG A 209 15.69 9.71 15.12
N ALA A 210 15.21 9.18 14.00
CA ALA A 210 14.07 9.75 13.30
C ALA A 210 12.81 9.72 14.17
N MET A 211 12.55 8.62 14.89
CA MET A 211 11.42 8.54 15.81
C MET A 211 11.51 9.59 16.92
N GLU A 212 12.65 9.74 17.59
CA GLU A 212 12.85 10.78 18.62
C GLU A 212 12.52 12.19 18.11
N ILE A 213 13.00 12.53 16.90
CA ILE A 213 12.75 13.82 16.27
C ILE A 213 11.25 14.01 16.00
N LEU A 214 10.59 12.99 15.42
CA LEU A 214 9.18 13.06 15.04
C LEU A 214 8.26 13.11 16.27
N GLU A 215 8.57 12.37 17.32
CA GLU A 215 7.85 12.44 18.60
C GLU A 215 7.92 13.83 19.21
N ALA A 216 9.08 14.50 19.14
CA ALA A 216 9.23 15.86 19.59
C ALA A 216 8.42 16.87 18.74
N VAL A 217 8.34 16.67 17.41
CA VAL A 217 7.47 17.48 16.55
C VAL A 217 6.00 17.23 16.87
N LEU A 218 5.56 15.98 16.95
CA LEU A 218 4.17 15.59 17.22
C LEU A 218 3.69 16.04 18.61
N ALA A 219 4.60 16.15 19.59
CA ALA A 219 4.30 16.72 20.89
C ALA A 219 3.95 18.23 20.82
N ARG A 220 4.54 18.97 19.86
CA ARG A 220 4.27 20.41 19.65
C ARG A 220 3.14 20.64 18.63
N GLN A 221 3.12 19.84 17.59
CA GLN A 221 2.23 19.94 16.42
C GLN A 221 1.60 18.56 16.12
N PRO A 222 0.58 18.15 16.90
CA PRO A 222 0.02 16.80 16.79
C PRO A 222 -0.68 16.51 15.46
N ASP A 223 -0.96 17.53 14.65
CA ASP A 223 -1.59 17.43 13.33
C ASP A 223 -0.63 17.77 12.18
N ASP A 224 0.69 17.79 12.43
CA ASP A 224 1.69 17.93 11.37
C ASP A 224 1.70 16.67 10.49
N THR A 225 1.19 16.82 9.27
CA THR A 225 1.00 15.69 8.34
C THR A 225 2.32 15.07 7.88
N ALA A 226 3.41 15.85 7.80
CA ALA A 226 4.74 15.35 7.46
C ALA A 226 5.29 14.49 8.60
N ALA A 227 5.19 14.98 9.84
CA ALA A 227 5.63 14.24 11.01
C ALA A 227 4.83 12.94 11.18
N ILE A 228 3.51 12.97 11.02
CA ILE A 228 2.67 11.78 11.08
C ILE A 228 3.09 10.75 10.00
N HIS A 229 3.24 11.20 8.75
CA HIS A 229 3.63 10.34 7.63
C HIS A 229 4.95 9.61 7.91
N TYR A 230 5.98 10.37 8.28
CA TYR A 230 7.29 9.78 8.54
C TYR A 230 7.33 8.95 9.83
N TYR A 231 6.50 9.28 10.83
CA TYR A 231 6.37 8.49 12.05
C TYR A 231 5.72 7.12 11.81
N ILE A 232 4.73 7.05 10.89
CA ILE A 232 4.15 5.78 10.45
C ILE A 232 5.25 4.90 9.86
N HIS A 233 6.06 5.40 8.92
CA HIS A 233 7.16 4.65 8.35
C HIS A 233 8.22 4.25 9.38
N ALA A 234 8.67 5.20 10.20
CA ALA A 234 9.73 4.95 11.18
C ALA A 234 9.30 3.92 12.24
N SER A 235 8.07 4.02 12.76
CA SER A 235 7.53 3.07 13.73
C SER A 235 7.32 1.67 13.13
N GLU A 236 6.93 1.58 11.86
CA GLU A 236 6.81 0.31 11.15
C GLU A 236 8.20 -0.33 10.96
N PHE A 237 9.21 0.42 10.54
CA PHE A 237 10.59 -0.06 10.40
C PHE A 237 11.19 -0.50 11.72
N ALA A 238 10.83 0.17 12.82
CA ALA A 238 11.24 -0.21 14.17
C ALA A 238 10.50 -1.45 14.72
N GLY A 239 9.47 -1.95 14.04
CA GLY A 239 8.61 -3.02 14.55
C GLY A 239 7.62 -2.54 15.63
N HIS A 240 7.37 -1.24 15.71
CA HIS A 240 6.53 -0.59 16.71
C HIS A 240 5.32 0.14 16.09
N ALA A 241 4.79 -0.36 14.97
CA ALA A 241 3.68 0.25 14.24
C ALA A 241 2.48 0.68 15.14
N PRO A 242 2.09 -0.04 16.22
CA PRO A 242 1.01 0.40 17.09
C PRO A 242 1.20 1.79 17.72
N LEU A 243 2.44 2.28 17.88
CA LEU A 243 2.69 3.62 18.43
C LEU A 243 2.14 4.74 17.52
N ALA A 244 2.07 4.48 16.22
CA ALA A 244 1.53 5.46 15.26
C ALA A 244 0.01 5.46 15.16
N LEU A 245 -0.72 4.53 15.80
CA LEU A 245 -2.17 4.37 15.63
C LEU A 245 -2.98 5.65 15.88
N PRO A 246 -2.76 6.45 16.95
CA PRO A 246 -3.53 7.67 17.18
C PRO A 246 -3.36 8.73 16.11
N TYR A 247 -2.23 8.72 15.42
CA TYR A 247 -1.91 9.63 14.32
C TYR A 247 -2.41 9.09 12.98
N ALA A 248 -2.20 7.79 12.73
CA ALA A 248 -2.61 7.10 11.51
C ALA A 248 -4.11 7.26 11.23
N GLN A 249 -4.96 7.11 12.26
CA GLN A 249 -6.42 7.27 12.17
C GLN A 249 -6.89 8.69 11.78
N ARG A 250 -6.03 9.70 11.88
CA ARG A 250 -6.39 11.10 11.59
C ARG A 250 -5.83 11.59 10.25
N LEU A 251 -4.78 10.96 9.74
CA LEU A 251 -4.01 11.47 8.61
C LEU A 251 -4.85 11.68 7.35
N ALA A 252 -5.75 10.73 7.03
CA ALA A 252 -6.65 10.85 5.88
C ALA A 252 -7.52 12.12 5.95
N GLY A 253 -8.03 12.46 7.13
CA GLY A 253 -8.83 13.68 7.36
C GLY A 253 -8.00 14.97 7.34
N LEU A 254 -6.71 14.90 7.71
CA LEU A 254 -5.81 16.05 7.71
C LEU A 254 -5.26 16.40 6.33
N ALA A 255 -5.17 15.40 5.42
CA ALA A 255 -4.63 15.57 4.08
C ALA A 255 -5.51 14.92 3.00
N PRO A 256 -6.80 15.29 2.90
CA PRO A 256 -7.77 14.61 2.04
C PRO A 256 -7.52 14.80 0.53
N GLY A 257 -6.67 15.74 0.14
CA GLY A 257 -6.27 15.98 -1.25
C GLY A 257 -5.04 15.19 -1.71
N ALA A 258 -4.42 14.41 -0.84
CA ALA A 258 -3.23 13.63 -1.14
C ALA A 258 -3.53 12.13 -0.99
N GLY A 259 -3.81 11.43 -2.10
CA GLY A 259 -4.15 10.01 -2.08
C GLY A 259 -3.12 9.15 -1.34
N HIS A 260 -1.82 9.46 -1.46
CA HIS A 260 -0.79 8.77 -0.71
C HIS A 260 -0.92 8.97 0.81
N LEU A 261 -1.21 10.18 1.30
CA LEU A 261 -1.40 10.42 2.74
C LEU A 261 -2.71 9.80 3.26
N VAL A 262 -3.77 9.76 2.45
CA VAL A 262 -4.99 9.02 2.76
C VAL A 262 -4.70 7.53 2.93
N HIS A 263 -3.87 6.96 2.08
CA HIS A 263 -3.43 5.57 2.18
C HIS A 263 -2.51 5.32 3.39
N MET A 264 -1.64 6.27 3.76
CA MET A 264 -0.55 6.02 4.71
C MET A 264 -1.00 5.53 6.09
N GLY A 265 -2.16 5.99 6.57
CA GLY A 265 -2.75 5.46 7.80
C GLY A 265 -2.91 3.93 7.78
N THR A 266 -3.19 3.38 6.60
CA THR A 266 -3.48 1.95 6.44
C THR A 266 -2.28 1.03 6.67
N HIS A 267 -1.05 1.52 6.60
CA HIS A 267 0.13 0.78 7.05
C HIS A 267 0.02 0.38 8.51
N THR A 268 -0.25 1.35 9.39
CA THR A 268 -0.47 1.08 10.81
C THR A 268 -1.74 0.25 11.06
N LEU A 269 -2.85 0.59 10.40
CA LEU A 269 -4.12 -0.11 10.55
C LEU A 269 -4.00 -1.61 10.18
N MET A 270 -3.25 -1.95 9.14
CA MET A 270 -2.97 -3.33 8.75
C MET A 270 -2.20 -4.07 9.86
N ARG A 271 -1.19 -3.41 10.46
CA ARG A 271 -0.35 -4.00 11.52
C ARG A 271 -1.09 -4.20 12.85
N VAL A 272 -2.14 -3.43 13.10
CA VAL A 272 -2.97 -3.58 14.30
C VAL A 272 -4.25 -4.38 14.07
N GLY A 273 -4.49 -4.84 12.83
CA GLY A 273 -5.62 -5.72 12.49
C GLY A 273 -6.94 -4.99 12.25
N LEU A 274 -6.93 -3.69 11.94
CA LEU A 274 -8.11 -2.91 11.56
C LEU A 274 -8.37 -3.04 10.04
N TYR A 275 -8.58 -4.27 9.59
CA TYR A 275 -8.59 -4.63 8.16
C TYR A 275 -9.71 -3.97 7.36
N GLU A 276 -10.86 -3.71 7.98
CA GLU A 276 -11.95 -2.99 7.32
C GLU A 276 -11.56 -1.56 7.01
N ASP A 277 -10.97 -0.85 7.97
CA ASP A 277 -10.51 0.53 7.77
C ASP A 277 -9.43 0.57 6.69
N VAL A 278 -8.53 -0.42 6.65
CA VAL A 278 -7.56 -0.59 5.55
C VAL A 278 -8.26 -0.64 4.19
N ALA A 279 -9.32 -1.42 4.07
CA ALA A 279 -10.05 -1.57 2.80
C ALA A 279 -10.74 -0.28 2.38
N LEU A 280 -11.39 0.41 3.32
CA LEU A 280 -12.16 1.63 3.07
C LEU A 280 -11.25 2.83 2.76
N GLU A 281 -10.21 3.06 3.54
CA GLU A 281 -9.29 4.18 3.33
C GLU A 281 -8.51 4.04 2.02
N ASN A 282 -8.12 2.82 1.63
CA ASN A 282 -7.51 2.62 0.32
C ASN A 282 -8.48 2.85 -0.84
N ALA A 283 -9.75 2.52 -0.70
CA ALA A 283 -10.76 2.86 -1.72
C ALA A 283 -10.89 4.38 -1.86
N GLU A 284 -10.85 5.13 -0.76
CA GLU A 284 -10.86 6.59 -0.79
C GLU A 284 -9.56 7.15 -1.39
N ALA A 285 -8.39 6.60 -1.04
CA ALA A 285 -7.10 6.99 -1.63
C ALA A 285 -7.10 6.85 -3.16
N LEU A 286 -7.61 5.73 -3.68
CA LEU A 286 -7.74 5.50 -5.12
C LEU A 286 -8.68 6.51 -5.79
N LYS A 287 -9.77 6.90 -5.12
CA LYS A 287 -10.70 7.92 -5.60
C LYS A 287 -10.05 9.31 -5.64
N VAL A 288 -9.30 9.68 -4.60
CA VAL A 288 -8.56 10.96 -4.54
C VAL A 288 -7.54 11.02 -5.68
N ASP A 289 -6.77 9.97 -5.90
CA ASP A 289 -5.80 9.87 -6.99
C ASP A 289 -6.48 10.05 -8.37
N ALA A 290 -7.63 9.42 -8.57
CA ALA A 290 -8.39 9.54 -9.81
C ALA A 290 -8.96 10.95 -10.04
N GLN A 291 -9.44 11.62 -8.99
CA GLN A 291 -10.02 12.97 -9.08
C GLN A 291 -8.97 14.05 -9.29
N THR A 292 -7.81 13.92 -8.66
CA THR A 292 -6.74 14.91 -8.76
C THR A 292 -5.87 14.73 -10.00
N GLY A 293 -5.92 13.56 -10.63
CA GLY A 293 -5.05 13.20 -11.75
C GLY A 293 -3.57 13.12 -11.40
N VAL A 294 -3.25 13.29 -10.13
CA VAL A 294 -1.89 13.49 -9.61
C VAL A 294 -1.01 12.27 -9.83
N SER A 295 -1.49 11.08 -9.49
CA SER A 295 -0.70 9.85 -9.63
C SER A 295 -0.64 9.32 -11.07
N VAL A 296 -1.58 9.77 -11.91
CA VAL A 296 -1.89 9.17 -13.19
C VAL A 296 -1.21 9.90 -14.33
N VAL A 297 -1.18 11.25 -14.28
CA VAL A 297 -0.71 12.09 -15.39
C VAL A 297 0.82 12.26 -15.38
N THR A 298 1.47 12.09 -14.25
CA THR A 298 2.86 12.53 -14.04
C THR A 298 3.89 11.41 -13.93
N ASN A 299 3.47 10.15 -13.95
CA ASN A 299 4.37 9.00 -13.89
C ASN A 299 4.38 8.20 -15.20
N PRO A 300 5.34 8.43 -16.12
CA PRO A 300 5.45 7.70 -17.39
C PRO A 300 5.71 6.19 -17.22
N THR A 301 6.06 5.73 -16.01
CA THR A 301 6.27 4.31 -15.68
C THR A 301 5.05 3.64 -15.02
N GLY A 302 3.90 4.35 -15.01
CA GLY A 302 2.64 3.87 -14.44
C GLY A 302 2.44 4.22 -12.96
N PRO A 303 1.22 4.09 -12.47
CA PRO A 303 0.79 4.57 -11.14
C PRO A 303 1.35 3.66 -10.03
N ARG A 304 2.53 3.99 -9.52
CA ARG A 304 3.23 3.16 -8.53
C ARG A 304 2.46 3.04 -7.21
N TYR A 305 1.89 4.15 -6.74
CA TYR A 305 1.08 4.18 -5.52
C TYR A 305 -0.28 3.56 -5.73
N TYR A 306 -0.88 3.75 -6.87
CA TYR A 306 -2.14 3.15 -7.25
C TYR A 306 -2.19 1.63 -7.00
N LEU A 307 -1.21 0.89 -7.52
CA LEU A 307 -1.14 -0.56 -7.33
C LEU A 307 -0.85 -0.95 -5.88
N HIS A 308 -0.08 -0.14 -5.17
CA HIS A 308 0.21 -0.33 -3.76
C HIS A 308 -1.06 -0.14 -2.91
N ASN A 309 -1.77 0.98 -3.07
CA ASN A 309 -3.04 1.26 -2.40
C ASN A 309 -4.08 0.18 -2.73
N TYR A 310 -4.15 -0.22 -4.01
CA TYR A 310 -5.02 -1.29 -4.48
C TYR A 310 -4.77 -2.61 -3.74
N LEU A 311 -3.52 -3.03 -3.61
CA LEU A 311 -3.16 -4.30 -2.95
C LEU A 311 -3.41 -4.26 -1.44
N PHE A 312 -3.21 -3.13 -0.78
CA PHE A 312 -3.59 -2.95 0.62
C PHE A 312 -5.10 -3.05 0.79
N GLY A 313 -5.87 -2.34 -0.03
CA GLY A 313 -7.33 -2.36 0.02
C GLY A 313 -7.91 -3.76 -0.22
N LEU A 314 -7.41 -4.47 -1.23
CA LEU A 314 -7.79 -5.87 -1.50
C LEU A 314 -7.45 -6.78 -0.30
N GLY A 315 -6.25 -6.66 0.26
CA GLY A 315 -5.82 -7.43 1.44
C GLY A 315 -6.71 -7.16 2.64
N GLY A 316 -7.00 -5.90 2.93
CA GLY A 316 -7.91 -5.48 3.99
C GLY A 316 -9.31 -6.06 3.82
N ALA A 317 -9.91 -5.96 2.62
CA ALA A 317 -11.23 -6.50 2.31
C ALA A 317 -11.29 -8.02 2.47
N MET A 318 -10.25 -8.73 2.04
CA MET A 318 -10.13 -10.19 2.20
C MET A 318 -10.05 -10.60 3.68
N MET A 319 -9.27 -9.89 4.49
CA MET A 319 -9.08 -10.18 5.92
C MET A 319 -10.29 -9.76 6.76
N ALA A 320 -10.99 -8.68 6.39
CA ALA A 320 -12.24 -8.26 7.02
C ALA A 320 -13.44 -9.16 6.65
N GLY A 321 -13.32 -10.02 5.64
CA GLY A 321 -14.44 -10.80 5.12
C GLY A 321 -15.47 -9.98 4.38
N ASP A 322 -15.09 -8.79 3.90
CA ASP A 322 -15.96 -7.95 3.08
C ASP A 322 -16.01 -8.48 1.63
N ARG A 323 -16.94 -9.40 1.39
CA ARG A 323 -17.15 -9.99 0.07
C ARG A 323 -17.42 -8.94 -1.00
N GLY A 324 -18.24 -7.93 -0.68
CA GLY A 324 -18.67 -6.91 -1.65
C GLY A 324 -17.46 -6.10 -2.13
N LEU A 325 -16.67 -5.61 -1.19
CA LEU A 325 -15.51 -4.78 -1.48
C LEU A 325 -14.38 -5.59 -2.12
N ALA A 326 -14.11 -6.82 -1.64
CA ALA A 326 -13.09 -7.70 -2.22
C ALA A 326 -13.39 -8.03 -3.71
N LEU A 327 -14.66 -8.29 -4.04
CA LEU A 327 -15.06 -8.55 -5.43
C LEU A 327 -14.98 -7.29 -6.31
N LYS A 328 -15.28 -6.10 -5.78
CA LYS A 328 -15.08 -4.83 -6.49
C LYS A 328 -13.61 -4.60 -6.83
N TYR A 329 -12.70 -4.84 -5.88
CA TYR A 329 -11.26 -4.80 -6.15
C TYR A 329 -10.87 -5.82 -7.24
N ALA A 330 -11.41 -7.04 -7.19
CA ALA A 330 -11.11 -8.06 -8.20
C ALA A 330 -11.62 -7.68 -9.60
N ASP A 331 -12.83 -7.13 -9.69
CA ASP A 331 -13.42 -6.68 -10.95
C ASP A 331 -12.63 -5.52 -11.54
N HIS A 332 -12.18 -4.60 -10.69
CA HIS A 332 -11.33 -3.49 -11.11
C HIS A 332 -9.99 -3.97 -11.69
N ALA A 333 -9.32 -4.95 -11.07
CA ALA A 333 -8.08 -5.51 -11.61
C ALA A 333 -8.27 -6.16 -12.98
N ALA A 334 -9.40 -6.84 -13.18
CA ALA A 334 -9.72 -7.47 -14.46
C ALA A 334 -9.92 -6.44 -15.59
N LEU A 335 -10.45 -5.26 -15.27
CA LEU A 335 -10.68 -4.17 -16.22
C LEU A 335 -9.46 -3.27 -16.41
N GLY A 336 -8.80 -2.90 -15.31
CA GLY A 336 -7.70 -1.93 -15.31
C GLY A 336 -6.35 -2.50 -15.78
N PHE A 337 -6.16 -3.83 -15.72
CA PHE A 337 -4.91 -4.49 -16.12
C PHE A 337 -5.11 -5.56 -17.21
N PRO A 338 -5.79 -5.27 -18.33
CA PRO A 338 -6.24 -6.30 -19.28
C PRO A 338 -5.12 -6.94 -20.10
N LYS A 339 -3.91 -6.39 -20.06
CA LYS A 339 -2.77 -6.82 -20.91
C LYS A 339 -1.50 -7.04 -20.09
N ALA A 340 -1.54 -7.93 -19.12
CA ALA A 340 -0.33 -8.38 -18.44
C ALA A 340 0.53 -9.19 -19.44
N THR A 341 1.55 -8.55 -20.00
CA THR A 341 2.46 -9.16 -20.97
C THR A 341 3.84 -9.44 -20.40
N ASN A 342 4.13 -8.95 -19.21
CA ASN A 342 5.40 -9.11 -18.51
C ASN A 342 5.18 -9.14 -16.98
N MET A 343 6.22 -9.48 -16.22
CA MET A 343 6.19 -9.50 -14.74
C MET A 343 6.29 -8.08 -14.19
N ASP A 344 5.26 -7.29 -14.39
CA ASP A 344 5.10 -5.98 -13.79
C ASP A 344 4.19 -6.02 -12.54
N ARG A 345 4.02 -4.86 -11.91
CA ARG A 345 3.16 -4.73 -10.72
C ARG A 345 1.68 -4.92 -11.03
N GLY A 346 1.24 -4.54 -12.22
CA GLY A 346 -0.12 -4.74 -12.69
C GLY A 346 -0.46 -6.22 -12.80
N THR A 347 0.45 -7.03 -13.34
CA THR A 347 0.35 -8.49 -13.38
C THR A 347 0.22 -9.08 -11.98
N THR A 348 1.01 -8.59 -11.02
CA THR A 348 0.93 -9.04 -9.63
C THR A 348 -0.43 -8.70 -9.01
N ALA A 349 -0.94 -7.49 -9.23
CA ALA A 349 -2.26 -7.09 -8.74
C ALA A 349 -3.38 -7.94 -9.36
N GLN A 350 -3.33 -8.18 -10.67
CA GLN A 350 -4.26 -9.06 -11.36
C GLN A 350 -4.22 -10.48 -10.80
N ALA A 351 -3.02 -11.06 -10.62
CA ALA A 351 -2.87 -12.40 -10.07
C ALA A 351 -3.47 -12.50 -8.65
N ARG A 352 -3.13 -11.57 -7.75
CA ARG A 352 -3.64 -11.57 -6.38
C ARG A 352 -5.15 -11.38 -6.30
N SER A 353 -5.74 -10.60 -7.20
CA SER A 353 -7.19 -10.39 -7.24
C SER A 353 -7.99 -11.67 -7.51
N LEU A 354 -7.41 -12.66 -8.20
CA LEU A 354 -8.05 -13.95 -8.45
C LEU A 354 -8.41 -14.69 -7.16
N VAL A 355 -7.67 -14.45 -6.08
CA VAL A 355 -7.95 -15.06 -4.77
C VAL A 355 -9.33 -14.65 -4.24
N ALA A 356 -9.72 -13.38 -4.43
CA ALA A 356 -11.05 -12.91 -4.04
C ALA A 356 -12.17 -13.65 -4.77
N LEU A 357 -11.97 -13.97 -6.07
CA LEU A 357 -12.91 -14.79 -6.83
C LEU A 357 -13.01 -16.20 -6.25
N GLY A 358 -11.88 -16.86 -5.99
CA GLY A 358 -11.85 -18.19 -5.39
C GLY A 358 -12.58 -18.26 -4.06
N ARG A 359 -12.38 -17.23 -3.22
CA ARG A 359 -12.94 -17.16 -1.87
C ARG A 359 -14.41 -16.78 -1.84
N PHE A 360 -14.82 -15.78 -2.63
CA PHE A 360 -16.11 -15.13 -2.50
C PHE A 360 -17.05 -15.32 -3.70
N ALA A 361 -16.56 -15.83 -4.82
CA ALA A 361 -17.33 -16.08 -6.05
C ALA A 361 -16.90 -17.37 -6.75
N PRO A 362 -17.07 -18.55 -6.10
CA PRO A 362 -16.52 -19.82 -6.58
C PRO A 362 -16.94 -20.17 -8.01
N ASP A 363 -18.18 -19.89 -8.40
CA ASP A 363 -18.64 -20.15 -9.77
C ASP A 363 -17.90 -19.31 -10.82
N ARG A 364 -17.62 -18.03 -10.48
CA ARG A 364 -16.81 -17.17 -11.34
C ARG A 364 -15.36 -17.67 -11.44
N ALA A 365 -14.78 -18.09 -10.32
CA ALA A 365 -13.43 -18.65 -10.29
C ALA A 365 -13.32 -19.91 -11.18
N LEU A 366 -14.30 -20.80 -11.14
CA LEU A 366 -14.34 -22.01 -11.95
C LEU A 366 -14.57 -21.74 -13.45
N ALA A 367 -15.31 -20.68 -13.78
CA ALA A 367 -15.58 -20.25 -15.14
C ALA A 367 -14.43 -19.49 -15.81
N MET A 368 -13.35 -19.14 -15.05
CA MET A 368 -12.21 -18.42 -15.61
C MET A 368 -11.52 -19.20 -16.73
N ALA A 369 -11.40 -18.59 -17.90
CA ALA A 369 -10.56 -19.10 -18.98
C ALA A 369 -9.09 -19.20 -18.56
N GLU A 370 -8.30 -19.96 -19.30
CA GLU A 370 -6.86 -19.93 -19.13
C GLU A 370 -6.32 -18.52 -19.45
N ALA A 371 -5.34 -18.07 -18.68
CA ALA A 371 -4.69 -16.81 -18.96
C ALA A 371 -4.01 -16.89 -20.34
N PRO A 372 -4.27 -15.92 -21.26
CA PRO A 372 -3.67 -15.91 -22.60
C PRO A 372 -2.19 -15.48 -22.55
N THR A 373 -1.43 -16.01 -21.61
CA THR A 373 -0.06 -15.60 -21.31
C THR A 373 0.71 -16.76 -20.69
N ASP A 374 2.02 -16.76 -20.90
CA ASP A 374 2.94 -17.70 -20.25
C ASP A 374 3.43 -17.27 -18.87
N LEU A 375 2.90 -16.18 -18.33
CA LEU A 375 3.25 -15.68 -17.00
C LEU A 375 2.80 -16.65 -15.90
N ARG A 376 3.76 -17.37 -15.32
CA ARG A 376 3.51 -18.42 -14.31
C ARG A 376 2.76 -17.93 -13.09
N ILE A 377 3.00 -16.70 -12.67
CA ILE A 377 2.30 -16.14 -11.51
C ILE A 377 0.78 -16.11 -11.72
N LEU A 378 0.30 -15.73 -12.90
CA LEU A 378 -1.14 -15.74 -13.21
C LEU A 378 -1.70 -17.16 -13.25
N LYS A 379 -0.95 -18.13 -13.80
CA LYS A 379 -1.34 -19.54 -13.82
C LYS A 379 -1.42 -20.10 -12.38
N ILE A 380 -0.42 -19.81 -11.54
CA ILE A 380 -0.38 -20.26 -10.14
C ILE A 380 -1.60 -19.71 -9.37
N TYR A 381 -1.86 -18.41 -9.44
CA TYR A 381 -3.00 -17.81 -8.72
C TYR A 381 -4.35 -18.24 -9.31
N ARG A 382 -4.45 -18.49 -10.61
CA ARG A 382 -5.67 -19.06 -11.20
C ARG A 382 -5.94 -20.47 -10.67
N HIS A 383 -4.95 -21.36 -10.64
CA HIS A 383 -5.11 -22.70 -10.08
C HIS A 383 -5.44 -22.62 -8.59
N TYR A 384 -4.80 -21.70 -7.84
CA TYR A 384 -5.13 -21.50 -6.43
C TYR A 384 -6.59 -21.04 -6.23
N ALA A 385 -7.05 -20.04 -6.98
CA ALA A 385 -8.44 -19.58 -6.91
C ALA A 385 -9.46 -20.66 -7.24
N ARG A 386 -9.17 -21.48 -8.27
CA ARG A 386 -10.02 -22.63 -8.62
C ARG A 386 -9.98 -23.71 -7.53
N GLY A 387 -8.83 -23.97 -6.94
CA GLY A 387 -8.68 -24.90 -5.83
C GLY A 387 -9.49 -24.47 -4.59
N GLU A 388 -9.45 -23.20 -4.21
CA GLU A 388 -10.31 -22.65 -3.15
C GLU A 388 -11.80 -22.77 -3.50
N ALA A 389 -12.17 -22.52 -4.77
CA ALA A 389 -13.54 -22.66 -5.23
C ALA A 389 -14.03 -24.12 -5.18
N TYR A 390 -13.21 -25.09 -5.60
CA TYR A 390 -13.52 -26.51 -5.45
C TYR A 390 -13.58 -26.94 -3.97
N ALA A 391 -12.72 -26.40 -3.13
CA ALA A 391 -12.77 -26.65 -1.68
C ALA A 391 -14.10 -26.15 -1.09
N ALA A 392 -14.56 -24.98 -1.46
CA ALA A 392 -15.86 -24.46 -1.05
C ALA A 392 -17.04 -25.32 -1.51
N LYS A 393 -16.88 -26.07 -2.61
CA LYS A 393 -17.88 -27.02 -3.13
C LYS A 393 -17.70 -28.46 -2.59
N GLY A 394 -16.68 -28.72 -1.79
CA GLY A 394 -16.40 -30.04 -1.22
C GLY A 394 -15.75 -31.05 -2.18
N ASP A 395 -15.26 -30.62 -3.35
CA ASP A 395 -14.61 -31.48 -4.34
C ASP A 395 -13.09 -31.63 -4.06
N GLY A 396 -12.75 -32.48 -3.10
CA GLY A 396 -11.37 -32.72 -2.70
C GLY A 396 -10.48 -33.26 -3.82
N ALA A 397 -11.03 -34.05 -4.75
CA ALA A 397 -10.27 -34.59 -5.88
C ALA A 397 -9.88 -33.47 -6.87
N ALA A 398 -10.79 -32.52 -7.14
CA ALA A 398 -10.47 -31.35 -7.95
C ALA A 398 -9.45 -30.43 -7.26
N VAL A 399 -9.56 -30.24 -5.93
CA VAL A 399 -8.56 -29.48 -5.14
C VAL A 399 -7.17 -30.08 -5.30
N SER A 400 -7.03 -31.42 -5.22
CA SER A 400 -5.74 -32.11 -5.40
C SER A 400 -5.16 -31.87 -6.79
N ARG A 401 -5.97 -31.94 -7.87
CA ARG A 401 -5.50 -31.66 -9.24
C ARG A 401 -4.99 -30.23 -9.39
N GLU A 402 -5.67 -29.24 -8.78
CA GLU A 402 -5.21 -27.85 -8.84
C GLU A 402 -3.89 -27.67 -8.03
N ALA A 403 -3.72 -28.37 -6.90
CA ALA A 403 -2.47 -28.36 -6.12
C ALA A 403 -1.30 -29.00 -6.89
N GLU A 404 -1.53 -30.10 -7.60
CA GLU A 404 -0.54 -30.75 -8.47
C GLU A 404 -0.11 -29.83 -9.61
N ALA A 405 -1.05 -29.14 -10.26
CA ALA A 405 -0.76 -28.16 -11.31
C ALA A 405 0.13 -27.02 -10.80
N ILE A 406 -0.15 -26.49 -9.60
CA ILE A 406 0.69 -25.46 -8.95
C ILE A 406 2.10 -26.01 -8.68
N THR A 407 2.20 -27.25 -8.18
CA THR A 407 3.50 -27.89 -7.91
C THR A 407 4.33 -28.03 -9.18
N ALA A 408 3.72 -28.41 -10.29
CA ALA A 408 4.37 -28.50 -11.60
C ALA A 408 4.87 -27.12 -12.07
N LEU A 409 4.04 -26.07 -11.96
CA LEU A 409 4.43 -24.69 -12.27
C LEU A 409 5.57 -24.19 -11.38
N GLY A 410 5.58 -24.56 -10.11
CA GLY A 410 6.69 -24.25 -9.17
C GLY A 410 8.01 -24.91 -9.60
N ALA A 411 7.96 -26.16 -10.07
CA ALA A 411 9.13 -26.85 -10.59
C ALA A 411 9.67 -26.21 -11.89
N GLU A 412 8.78 -25.73 -12.76
CA GLU A 412 9.18 -24.97 -13.95
C GLU A 412 9.77 -23.61 -13.58
N ALA A 413 9.19 -22.92 -12.61
CA ALA A 413 9.70 -21.64 -12.09
C ALA A 413 11.11 -21.81 -11.51
N ALA A 414 11.37 -22.91 -10.79
CA ALA A 414 12.69 -23.23 -10.25
C ALA A 414 13.75 -23.41 -11.35
N LYS A 415 13.40 -24.11 -12.44
CA LYS A 415 14.28 -24.25 -13.61
C LYS A 415 14.58 -22.93 -14.29
N ALA A 416 13.62 -21.98 -14.24
CA ALA A 416 13.76 -20.64 -14.80
C ALA A 416 14.37 -19.62 -13.83
N SER A 417 14.76 -20.04 -12.61
CA SER A 417 15.30 -19.17 -11.55
C SER A 417 14.33 -18.06 -11.10
N GLU A 418 13.02 -18.30 -11.19
CA GLU A 418 11.97 -17.38 -10.79
C GLU A 418 11.63 -17.55 -9.30
N THR A 419 12.52 -17.10 -8.41
CA THR A 419 12.43 -17.33 -6.95
C THR A 419 11.07 -16.95 -6.36
N GLY A 420 10.50 -15.79 -6.73
CA GLY A 420 9.19 -15.34 -6.23
C GLY A 420 8.05 -16.29 -6.62
N ASN A 421 8.05 -16.80 -7.86
CA ASN A 421 7.06 -17.76 -8.31
C ASN A 421 7.20 -19.12 -7.62
N VAL A 422 8.44 -19.55 -7.33
CA VAL A 422 8.71 -20.78 -6.55
C VAL A 422 8.10 -20.65 -5.15
N GLN A 423 8.36 -19.53 -4.46
CA GLN A 423 7.86 -19.28 -3.11
C GLN A 423 6.32 -19.28 -3.07
N VAL A 424 5.67 -18.56 -3.98
CA VAL A 424 4.21 -18.52 -4.07
C VAL A 424 3.64 -19.90 -4.39
N ALA A 425 4.24 -20.66 -5.31
CA ALA A 425 3.79 -22.00 -5.66
C ALA A 425 3.90 -22.98 -4.49
N GLU A 426 4.99 -22.91 -3.71
CA GLU A 426 5.16 -23.76 -2.52
C GLU A 426 4.06 -23.49 -1.47
N ILE A 427 3.75 -22.23 -1.20
CA ILE A 427 2.70 -21.83 -0.26
C ILE A 427 1.32 -22.25 -0.81
N ALA A 428 0.99 -21.85 -2.02
CA ALA A 428 -0.32 -22.10 -2.63
C ALA A 428 -0.63 -23.59 -2.79
N GLY A 429 0.34 -24.36 -3.32
CA GLY A 429 0.22 -25.81 -3.45
C GLY A 429 0.09 -26.52 -2.12
N GLY A 430 0.87 -26.11 -1.11
CA GLY A 430 0.79 -26.61 0.25
C GLY A 430 -0.56 -26.35 0.92
N VAL A 431 -1.11 -25.14 0.73
CA VAL A 431 -2.44 -24.78 1.23
C VAL A 431 -3.52 -25.65 0.57
N LEU A 432 -3.54 -25.80 -0.75
CA LEU A 432 -4.54 -26.62 -1.41
C LEU A 432 -4.41 -28.11 -1.05
N SER A 433 -3.19 -28.63 -0.92
CA SER A 433 -2.97 -29.99 -0.44
C SER A 433 -3.53 -30.20 0.97
N GLY A 434 -3.36 -29.22 1.85
CA GLY A 434 -3.98 -29.20 3.18
C GLY A 434 -5.51 -29.17 3.13
N ARG A 435 -6.11 -28.34 2.23
CA ARG A 435 -7.56 -28.30 1.99
C ARG A 435 -8.10 -29.67 1.51
N ALA A 436 -7.41 -30.31 0.56
CA ALA A 436 -7.79 -31.64 0.09
C ALA A 436 -7.77 -32.70 1.22
N ALA A 437 -6.75 -32.68 2.05
CA ALA A 437 -6.66 -33.57 3.21
C ALA A 437 -7.76 -33.31 4.25
N MET A 438 -8.14 -32.03 4.48
CA MET A 438 -9.29 -31.69 5.35
C MET A 438 -10.60 -32.27 4.80
N LEU A 439 -10.85 -32.13 3.50
CA LEU A 439 -12.04 -32.67 2.84
C LEU A 439 -12.06 -34.19 2.82
N ALA A 440 -10.89 -34.84 2.80
CA ALA A 440 -10.76 -36.29 2.93
C ALA A 440 -10.92 -36.81 4.38
N GLY A 441 -11.21 -35.93 5.36
CA GLY A 441 -11.33 -36.31 6.76
C GLY A 441 -10.00 -36.70 7.41
N GLN A 442 -8.89 -36.17 6.91
CA GLN A 442 -7.52 -36.45 7.36
C GLN A 442 -6.88 -35.22 8.04
N PRO A 443 -7.42 -34.71 9.15
CA PRO A 443 -6.99 -33.44 9.74
C PRO A 443 -5.55 -33.49 10.26
N ASN A 444 -5.02 -34.65 10.68
CA ASN A 444 -3.62 -34.78 11.09
C ASN A 444 -2.66 -34.62 9.90
N GLN A 445 -3.00 -35.17 8.74
CA GLN A 445 -2.25 -34.95 7.50
C GLN A 445 -2.34 -33.50 7.03
N ALA A 446 -3.54 -32.90 7.09
CA ALA A 446 -3.75 -31.49 6.77
C ALA A 446 -2.87 -30.60 7.64
N ALA A 447 -2.79 -30.87 8.95
CA ALA A 447 -1.95 -30.10 9.87
C ALA A 447 -0.46 -30.17 9.50
N MET A 448 0.05 -31.32 9.04
CA MET A 448 1.44 -31.41 8.56
C MET A 448 1.67 -30.59 7.29
N LEU A 449 0.72 -30.61 6.34
CA LEU A 449 0.80 -29.88 5.09
C LEU A 449 0.72 -28.36 5.33
N PHE A 450 -0.22 -27.91 6.17
CA PHE A 450 -0.32 -26.50 6.54
C PHE A 450 0.87 -26.02 7.36
N ALA A 451 1.46 -26.85 8.24
CA ALA A 451 2.67 -26.49 8.96
C ALA A 451 3.84 -26.23 8.00
N LYS A 452 4.02 -27.10 7.00
CA LYS A 452 5.04 -26.91 5.95
C LYS A 452 4.80 -25.63 5.16
N ALA A 453 3.56 -25.36 4.73
CA ALA A 453 3.21 -24.16 3.99
C ALA A 453 3.34 -22.88 4.83
N ALA A 454 3.03 -22.91 6.14
CA ALA A 454 3.23 -21.80 7.06
C ALA A 454 4.73 -21.47 7.22
N ILE A 455 5.58 -22.47 7.40
CA ILE A 455 7.04 -22.28 7.47
C ILE A 455 7.56 -21.68 6.15
N ALA A 456 7.07 -22.15 5.00
CA ALA A 456 7.45 -21.61 3.70
C ALA A 456 7.05 -20.13 3.57
N GLN A 457 5.84 -19.78 4.02
CA GLN A 457 5.36 -18.38 4.03
C GLN A 457 6.24 -17.49 4.93
N GLU A 458 6.46 -17.89 6.16
CA GLU A 458 7.23 -17.13 7.17
C GLU A 458 8.69 -16.93 6.73
N LYS A 459 9.27 -17.92 6.05
CA LYS A 459 10.61 -17.83 5.48
C LYS A 459 10.66 -16.92 4.27
N ALA A 460 9.67 -17.01 3.38
CA ALA A 460 9.62 -16.21 2.15
C ALA A 460 9.25 -14.74 2.41
N PHE A 461 8.37 -14.53 3.39
CA PHE A 461 7.75 -13.23 3.64
C PHE A 461 7.77 -12.90 5.16
N PRO A 462 8.95 -12.74 5.77
CA PRO A 462 9.05 -12.50 7.22
C PRO A 462 8.42 -11.17 7.62
N VAL A 463 7.58 -11.18 8.64
CA VAL A 463 7.07 -10.02 9.33
C VAL A 463 8.09 -9.64 10.43
N PRO A 464 8.45 -8.39 10.67
CA PRO A 464 7.91 -7.13 10.09
C PRO A 464 8.64 -6.62 8.82
N LYS A 465 9.60 -7.34 8.25
CA LYS A 465 10.44 -6.88 7.14
C LYS A 465 9.69 -6.64 5.82
N ASN A 466 8.51 -7.22 5.64
CA ASN A 466 7.63 -6.94 4.49
C ASN A 466 6.71 -5.78 4.81
N PHE A 467 7.11 -4.57 4.45
CA PHE A 467 6.36 -3.34 4.67
C PHE A 467 5.26 -3.10 3.62
N ASP A 468 5.40 -3.68 2.44
CA ASP A 468 4.38 -3.72 1.41
C ASP A 468 3.24 -4.69 1.80
N PRO A 469 2.05 -4.62 1.18
CA PRO A 469 1.03 -5.62 1.44
C PRO A 469 1.63 -7.01 1.31
N PRO A 470 1.42 -7.89 2.31
CA PRO A 470 2.05 -9.20 2.30
C PRO A 470 1.79 -9.92 0.98
N PRO A 471 2.80 -10.52 0.34
CA PRO A 471 2.62 -11.22 -0.92
C PRO A 471 1.60 -12.36 -0.85
N TRP A 472 1.39 -12.92 0.32
CA TRP A 472 0.34 -13.88 0.63
C TRP A 472 -0.72 -13.23 1.51
N TRP A 473 -2.01 -13.43 1.19
CA TRP A 473 -3.15 -12.65 1.66
C TRP A 473 -3.63 -12.96 3.09
N TYR A 474 -3.16 -14.07 3.72
CA TYR A 474 -3.50 -14.44 5.08
C TYR A 474 -2.39 -15.26 5.74
N PRO A 475 -2.36 -15.37 7.08
CA PRO A 475 -1.37 -16.21 7.78
C PRO A 475 -1.75 -17.70 7.66
N VAL A 476 -0.95 -18.51 6.96
CA VAL A 476 -1.23 -19.94 6.75
C VAL A 476 -1.24 -20.71 8.09
N ARG A 477 -0.59 -20.18 9.11
CA ARG A 477 -0.66 -20.73 10.49
C ARG A 477 -2.09 -20.79 11.03
N ARG A 478 -3.00 -19.93 10.55
CA ARG A 478 -4.44 -20.01 10.83
C ARG A 478 -5.05 -21.32 10.31
N SER A 479 -4.72 -21.75 9.11
CA SER A 479 -5.19 -23.03 8.55
C SER A 479 -4.59 -24.23 9.29
N LEU A 480 -3.34 -24.14 9.77
CA LEU A 480 -2.75 -25.13 10.66
C LEU A 480 -3.57 -25.26 11.96
N ALA A 481 -3.93 -24.14 12.60
CA ALA A 481 -4.74 -24.12 13.81
C ALA A 481 -6.13 -24.77 13.57
N ALA A 482 -6.76 -24.48 12.43
CA ALA A 482 -8.04 -25.10 12.05
C ALA A 482 -7.93 -26.62 11.90
N ALA A 483 -6.87 -27.14 11.27
CA ALA A 483 -6.65 -28.55 11.11
C ALA A 483 -6.37 -29.26 12.47
N GLN A 484 -5.60 -28.64 13.35
CA GLN A 484 -5.34 -29.12 14.69
C GLN A 484 -6.61 -29.16 15.56
N LEU A 485 -7.47 -28.12 15.45
CA LEU A 485 -8.77 -28.08 16.11
C LEU A 485 -9.65 -29.26 15.64
N LYS A 486 -9.73 -29.49 14.33
CA LYS A 486 -10.51 -30.60 13.75
C LYS A 486 -9.95 -31.97 14.14
N ALA A 487 -8.65 -32.07 14.37
CA ALA A 487 -7.97 -33.29 14.88
C ALA A 487 -8.17 -33.54 16.37
N GLY A 488 -8.89 -32.66 17.10
CA GLY A 488 -9.05 -32.73 18.54
C GLY A 488 -7.80 -32.32 19.34
N ARG A 489 -6.78 -31.77 18.68
CA ARG A 489 -5.54 -31.30 19.31
C ARG A 489 -5.68 -29.84 19.75
N TYR A 490 -6.53 -29.63 20.75
CA TYR A 490 -6.99 -28.30 21.14
C TYR A 490 -5.88 -27.37 21.65
N ALA A 491 -4.94 -27.90 22.43
CA ALA A 491 -3.82 -27.13 22.95
C ALA A 491 -2.84 -26.70 21.84
N GLU A 492 -2.63 -27.55 20.83
CA GLU A 492 -1.85 -27.20 19.65
C GLU A 492 -2.57 -26.14 18.77
N ALA A 493 -3.88 -26.32 18.57
CA ALA A 493 -4.71 -25.38 17.81
C ALA A 493 -4.67 -23.98 18.46
N GLU A 494 -4.76 -23.91 19.77
CA GLU A 494 -4.64 -22.68 20.56
C GLU A 494 -3.28 -22.02 20.35
N ARG A 495 -2.18 -22.78 20.50
CA ARG A 495 -0.83 -22.24 20.27
C ARG A 495 -0.64 -21.71 18.84
N ALA A 496 -1.13 -22.44 17.85
CA ALA A 496 -1.03 -22.01 16.44
C ALA A 496 -1.89 -20.77 16.16
N ALA A 497 -3.08 -20.67 16.76
CA ALA A 497 -3.95 -19.49 16.64
C ALA A 497 -3.31 -18.25 17.29
N HIS A 498 -2.74 -18.39 18.49
CA HIS A 498 -2.01 -17.30 19.14
C HIS A 498 -0.79 -16.85 18.32
N ALA A 499 -0.01 -17.78 17.77
CA ALA A 499 1.12 -17.46 16.91
C ALA A 499 0.67 -16.74 15.63
N SER A 500 -0.48 -17.12 15.04
CA SER A 500 -1.07 -16.43 13.92
C SER A 500 -1.48 -14.99 14.30
N LEU A 501 -2.15 -14.81 15.44
CA LEU A 501 -2.62 -13.51 15.93
C LEU A 501 -1.50 -12.57 16.37
N ALA A 502 -0.33 -13.10 16.74
CA ALA A 502 0.85 -12.29 17.08
C ALA A 502 1.38 -11.53 15.85
N GLU A 503 1.29 -12.12 14.65
CA GLU A 503 1.74 -11.49 13.40
C GLU A 503 0.60 -10.75 12.67
N TRP A 504 -0.64 -11.28 12.78
CA TRP A 504 -1.84 -10.76 12.15
C TRP A 504 -2.92 -10.50 13.23
N PRO A 505 -2.79 -9.41 13.99
CA PRO A 505 -3.70 -9.13 15.08
C PRO A 505 -5.15 -9.07 14.59
N GLN A 506 -6.07 -9.47 15.45
CA GLN A 506 -7.53 -9.36 15.23
C GLN A 506 -8.08 -10.10 13.97
N ASP A 507 -7.33 -11.06 13.41
CA ASP A 507 -7.85 -11.96 12.38
C ASP A 507 -9.08 -12.71 12.90
N ALA A 508 -10.24 -12.38 12.37
CA ALA A 508 -11.53 -12.90 12.82
C ALA A 508 -11.62 -14.43 12.75
N LEU A 509 -10.99 -15.04 11.73
CA LEU A 509 -11.03 -16.50 11.58
C LEU A 509 -10.08 -17.20 12.56
N ALA A 510 -8.92 -16.59 12.85
CA ALA A 510 -8.01 -17.09 13.88
C ALA A 510 -8.62 -16.95 15.28
N LEU A 511 -9.27 -15.81 15.60
CA LEU A 511 -10.00 -15.61 16.85
C LEU A 511 -11.12 -16.63 17.04
N ARG A 512 -11.87 -16.96 15.98
CA ARG A 512 -12.90 -17.99 16.03
C ARG A 512 -12.33 -19.37 16.33
N ILE A 513 -11.20 -19.74 15.72
CA ILE A 513 -10.52 -21.01 15.97
C ILE A 513 -10.02 -21.06 17.41
N LEU A 514 -9.43 -19.98 17.91
CA LEU A 514 -8.99 -19.83 19.29
C LEU A 514 -10.16 -20.03 20.26
N ALA A 515 -11.29 -19.36 20.03
CA ALA A 515 -12.49 -19.49 20.85
C ALA A 515 -12.99 -20.96 20.93
N GLN A 516 -13.00 -21.66 19.79
CA GLN A 516 -13.42 -23.06 19.75
C GLN A 516 -12.44 -23.99 20.49
N ALA A 517 -11.14 -23.74 20.36
CA ALA A 517 -10.11 -24.49 21.07
C ALA A 517 -10.21 -24.28 22.59
N GLU A 518 -10.44 -23.06 23.05
CA GLU A 518 -10.63 -22.71 24.46
C GLU A 518 -11.92 -23.34 25.05
N ALA A 519 -13.02 -23.28 24.32
CA ALA A 519 -14.28 -23.92 24.72
C ALA A 519 -14.09 -25.44 24.92
N ALA A 520 -13.41 -26.10 23.97
CA ALA A 520 -13.13 -27.53 24.05
C ALA A 520 -12.20 -27.91 25.23
N GLN A 521 -11.44 -26.95 25.75
CA GLN A 521 -10.57 -27.11 26.93
C GLN A 521 -11.22 -26.65 28.25
N GLY A 522 -12.54 -26.40 28.25
CA GLY A 522 -13.29 -26.02 29.43
C GLY A 522 -13.10 -24.56 29.88
N ARG A 523 -12.74 -23.66 28.97
CA ARG A 523 -12.55 -22.22 29.22
C ARG A 523 -13.62 -21.34 28.53
N PRO A 524 -14.92 -21.48 28.90
CA PRO A 524 -16.02 -20.85 28.20
C PRO A 524 -16.03 -19.32 28.32
N GLY A 525 -15.36 -18.72 29.31
CA GLY A 525 -15.21 -17.28 29.49
C GLY A 525 -14.40 -16.68 28.35
N ALA A 526 -13.12 -17.10 28.25
CA ALA A 526 -12.21 -16.66 27.18
C ALA A 526 -12.79 -16.95 25.78
N ALA A 527 -13.37 -18.13 25.60
CA ALA A 527 -14.01 -18.51 24.34
C ALA A 527 -15.12 -17.55 23.92
N ARG A 528 -15.97 -17.07 24.84
CA ARG A 528 -17.01 -16.08 24.53
C ARG A 528 -16.41 -14.75 24.11
N ASP A 529 -15.36 -14.30 24.79
CA ASP A 529 -14.72 -13.02 24.50
C ASP A 529 -14.09 -13.02 23.11
N HIS A 530 -13.29 -14.06 22.77
CA HIS A 530 -12.68 -14.21 21.45
C HIS A 530 -13.73 -14.42 20.35
N GLN A 531 -14.83 -15.16 20.61
CA GLN A 531 -15.92 -15.31 19.65
C GLN A 531 -16.66 -13.99 19.39
N ALA A 532 -16.86 -13.18 20.42
CA ALA A 532 -17.46 -11.85 20.29
C ALA A 532 -16.56 -10.91 19.46
N GLU A 533 -15.24 -10.94 19.73
CA GLU A 533 -14.27 -10.17 18.96
C GLU A 533 -14.25 -10.61 17.49
N ALA A 534 -14.20 -11.91 17.21
CA ALA A 534 -14.26 -12.44 15.85
C ALA A 534 -15.48 -11.93 15.08
N LYS A 535 -16.65 -11.87 15.71
CA LYS A 535 -17.88 -11.33 15.11
C LYS A 535 -17.79 -9.84 14.81
N ARG A 536 -17.15 -9.06 15.67
CA ARG A 536 -16.97 -7.61 15.45
C ARG A 536 -16.04 -7.31 14.28
N ARG A 537 -15.06 -8.19 14.03
CA ARG A 537 -14.02 -8.01 13.01
C ARG A 537 -14.39 -8.57 11.63
N TRP A 538 -15.45 -9.35 11.54
CA TRP A 538 -15.88 -9.96 10.28
C TRP A 538 -17.14 -9.28 9.71
N ARG A 539 -17.07 -8.83 8.47
CA ARG A 539 -18.17 -8.11 7.81
C ARG A 539 -19.22 -9.01 7.15
N GLY A 540 -18.86 -10.23 6.84
CA GLY A 540 -19.80 -11.21 6.31
C GLY A 540 -20.48 -12.04 7.41
N ASP A 541 -21.20 -13.09 6.99
CA ASP A 541 -21.68 -14.10 7.92
C ASP A 541 -20.52 -15.02 8.34
N LEU A 542 -19.96 -14.77 9.52
CA LEU A 542 -18.87 -15.57 10.06
C LEU A 542 -19.27 -17.04 10.25
N ALA A 543 -20.53 -17.34 10.54
CA ALA A 543 -21.02 -18.70 10.72
C ALA A 543 -21.07 -19.47 9.40
N ALA A 544 -21.28 -18.79 8.28
CA ALA A 544 -21.29 -19.40 6.96
C ALA A 544 -19.89 -19.78 6.43
N VAL A 545 -18.82 -19.29 7.06
CA VAL A 545 -17.46 -19.68 6.67
C VAL A 545 -17.07 -21.00 7.36
N PRO A 546 -16.87 -22.11 6.62
CA PRO A 546 -16.43 -23.35 7.23
C PRO A 546 -15.08 -23.19 7.93
N VAL A 547 -14.94 -23.76 9.14
CA VAL A 547 -13.66 -23.74 9.88
C VAL A 547 -12.56 -24.41 9.06
N ASP A 548 -12.90 -25.46 8.34
CA ASP A 548 -11.98 -26.22 7.48
C ASP A 548 -11.39 -25.38 6.32
N LEU A 549 -12.03 -24.26 5.99
CA LEU A 549 -11.59 -23.29 4.98
C LEU A 549 -11.00 -21.99 5.59
N SER A 550 -10.74 -21.99 6.91
CA SER A 550 -10.18 -20.82 7.62
C SER A 550 -8.69 -20.63 7.36
#